data_0d05d94778b9d420f086f0d0e3386724
#
_entry.id   0d05d94778b9d420f086f0d0e3386724
#
_cell.length_a   1.000
_cell.length_b   1.000
_cell.length_c   1.000
_cell.angle_alpha   90.00
_cell.angle_beta   90.00
_cell.angle_gamma   90.00
#
_symmetry.space_group_name_H-M   'P 1'
#
loop_
_entity.id
_entity.type
_entity.pdbx_description
1 polymer ?
#
loop_
_entity_poly.entity_id
_entity_poly.type
_entity_poly.pdbx_seq_one_letter_code
_entity_poly.pdbx_strand_id
1 'polypeptide(L)'
;MRLKNGEVCFGWPLAQHVITAGWKYNSGALHKAIDLRALVGTPVFAAEDGTVRVVYHWNGRVTQGDTNSYGNMVKIEHTAYKGGKLETLYAHLNSITVKVGQKVKTGEVIGYSGQTGNCFGAHLHFEVRWKGVRENPLCWLDDDFKPASRGVILWANANQHSVQVDKQEAAEEPKVEPAVKKTVTKAITLNNGKWNVRKGAGMQYQSIGVISSPNAKTGKPVCIGYETVVNGWFKTVYGYISQKAVKSHT
;
A
#
# COMPACT_ATOMS: atom_id res chain seq x y z
N MET A 1 -14.97 -7.64 11.39
CA MET A 1 -15.04 -7.63 9.90
C MET A 1 -15.78 -6.36 9.49
N ARG A 2 -15.09 -5.49 8.71
CA ARG A 2 -15.70 -4.26 8.19
C ARG A 2 -16.52 -4.58 6.94
N LEU A 3 -17.65 -3.90 6.81
CA LEU A 3 -18.51 -3.98 5.63
C LEU A 3 -18.67 -2.58 5.02
N LYS A 4 -18.50 -2.49 3.70
CA LYS A 4 -18.85 -1.32 2.90
C LYS A 4 -19.93 -1.77 1.92
N ASN A 5 -21.13 -1.16 2.00
CA ASN A 5 -22.29 -1.56 1.19
C ASN A 5 -22.65 -3.06 1.30
N GLY A 6 -22.47 -3.66 2.48
CA GLY A 6 -22.76 -5.08 2.72
C GLY A 6 -21.67 -6.07 2.27
N GLU A 7 -20.61 -5.60 1.63
CA GLU A 7 -19.46 -6.42 1.22
C GLU A 7 -18.28 -6.22 2.17
N VAL A 8 -17.46 -7.27 2.34
CA VAL A 8 -16.25 -7.21 3.17
C VAL A 8 -15.26 -6.20 2.56
N CYS A 9 -14.72 -5.35 3.42
CA CYS A 9 -13.77 -4.32 3.03
C CYS A 9 -12.54 -4.37 3.94
N PHE A 10 -11.39 -4.70 3.37
CA PHE A 10 -10.12 -4.77 4.07
C PHE A 10 -9.42 -3.41 4.13
N GLY A 11 -8.68 -3.17 5.21
CA GLY A 11 -7.71 -2.10 5.26
C GLY A 11 -6.49 -2.38 4.38
N TRP A 12 -5.82 -1.32 3.95
CA TRP A 12 -4.56 -1.46 3.23
C TRP A 12 -3.46 -1.96 4.18
N PRO A 13 -2.65 -2.94 3.73
CA PRO A 13 -1.57 -3.49 4.55
C PRO A 13 -0.35 -2.57 4.65
N LEU A 14 -0.32 -1.45 3.94
CA LEU A 14 0.70 -0.40 4.00
C LEU A 14 0.05 0.98 4.07
N ALA A 15 0.75 1.95 4.67
CA ALA A 15 0.29 3.34 4.71
C ALA A 15 0.34 4.03 3.33
N GLN A 16 1.21 3.55 2.42
CA GLN A 16 1.31 4.03 1.04
C GLN A 16 0.76 2.98 0.07
N HIS A 17 -0.22 3.36 -0.73
CA HIS A 17 -0.95 2.47 -1.64
C HIS A 17 -0.38 2.51 -3.06
N VAL A 18 0.91 2.21 -3.23
CA VAL A 18 1.58 2.20 -4.53
C VAL A 18 1.74 0.78 -5.03
N ILE A 19 0.93 0.38 -6.00
CA ILE A 19 0.95 -0.95 -6.60
C ILE A 19 2.06 -1.00 -7.65
N THR A 20 3.00 -1.94 -7.52
CA THR A 20 4.08 -2.21 -8.47
C THR A 20 3.79 -3.39 -9.39
N ALA A 21 3.03 -4.38 -8.91
CA ALA A 21 2.47 -5.44 -9.74
C ALA A 21 1.02 -5.73 -9.30
N GLY A 22 0.11 -5.89 -10.27
CA GLY A 22 -1.30 -6.18 -10.04
C GLY A 22 -1.60 -7.68 -10.10
N TRP A 23 -2.89 -8.03 -10.13
CA TRP A 23 -3.41 -9.40 -10.26
C TRP A 23 -2.81 -10.17 -11.44
N LYS A 24 -2.44 -9.46 -12.50
CA LYS A 24 -1.68 -9.96 -13.66
C LYS A 24 -0.43 -9.11 -13.83
N TYR A 25 0.66 -9.76 -14.21
CA TYR A 25 1.86 -9.08 -14.67
C TYR A 25 1.64 -8.41 -16.04
N ASN A 26 2.53 -7.52 -16.44
CA ASN A 26 2.49 -6.89 -17.78
C ASN A 26 2.60 -7.90 -18.93
N SER A 27 3.21 -9.06 -18.69
CA SER A 27 3.27 -10.20 -19.62
C SER A 27 1.91 -10.88 -19.84
N GLY A 28 0.89 -10.56 -19.04
CA GLY A 28 -0.40 -11.24 -19.02
C GLY A 28 -0.46 -12.46 -18.10
N ALA A 29 0.68 -12.94 -17.59
CA ALA A 29 0.72 -14.05 -16.64
C ALA A 29 0.01 -13.69 -15.33
N LEU A 30 -0.66 -14.68 -14.72
CA LEU A 30 -1.35 -14.49 -13.45
C LEU A 30 -0.35 -14.37 -12.29
N HIS A 31 -0.38 -13.25 -11.60
CA HIS A 31 0.34 -13.03 -10.35
C HIS A 31 -0.43 -13.61 -9.16
N LYS A 32 -1.76 -13.47 -9.18
CA LYS A 32 -2.70 -13.92 -8.15
C LYS A 32 -2.47 -13.24 -6.78
N ALA A 33 -1.98 -12.00 -6.81
CA ALA A 33 -1.64 -11.15 -5.67
C ALA A 33 -1.59 -9.68 -6.13
N ILE A 34 -1.21 -8.80 -5.24
CA ILE A 34 -0.65 -7.48 -5.58
C ILE A 34 0.69 -7.31 -4.89
N ASP A 35 1.61 -6.62 -5.56
CA ASP A 35 2.84 -6.15 -4.95
C ASP A 35 2.72 -4.65 -4.66
N LEU A 36 3.02 -4.28 -3.44
CA LEU A 36 2.96 -2.91 -2.95
C LEU A 36 4.39 -2.41 -2.72
N ARG A 37 4.70 -1.23 -3.27
CA ARG A 37 6.00 -0.59 -3.05
C ARG A 37 6.23 -0.37 -1.56
N ALA A 38 7.33 -0.92 -1.06
CA ALA A 38 7.78 -0.73 0.30
C ALA A 38 9.30 -0.79 0.35
N LEU A 39 9.93 0.08 1.12
CA LEU A 39 11.34 -0.08 1.45
C LEU A 39 11.48 -1.13 2.56
N VAL A 40 12.67 -1.72 2.67
CA VAL A 40 12.97 -2.62 3.79
C VAL A 40 12.71 -1.89 5.11
N GLY A 41 11.96 -2.53 6.01
CA GLY A 41 11.61 -1.94 7.31
C GLY A 41 10.35 -1.08 7.33
N THR A 42 9.58 -1.00 6.23
CA THR A 42 8.26 -0.34 6.24
C THR A 42 7.28 -1.16 7.08
N PRO A 43 6.54 -0.56 8.04
CA PRO A 43 5.53 -1.26 8.82
C PRO A 43 4.46 -1.89 7.94
N VAL A 44 4.14 -3.16 8.21
CA VAL A 44 3.08 -3.92 7.55
C VAL A 44 1.96 -4.15 8.54
N PHE A 45 0.73 -3.85 8.12
CA PHE A 45 -0.44 -3.86 8.97
C PHE A 45 -1.37 -5.03 8.63
N ALA A 46 -2.03 -5.59 9.65
CA ALA A 46 -3.14 -6.51 9.43
C ALA A 46 -4.28 -5.81 8.68
N ALA A 47 -4.69 -6.36 7.55
CA ALA A 47 -5.73 -5.77 6.70
C ALA A 47 -7.14 -5.86 7.33
N GLU A 48 -7.34 -6.82 8.25
CA GLU A 48 -8.60 -7.02 8.96
C GLU A 48 -8.33 -7.75 10.28
N ASP A 49 -9.28 -7.63 11.23
CA ASP A 49 -9.29 -8.41 12.48
C ASP A 49 -9.18 -9.90 12.18
N GLY A 50 -8.33 -10.61 12.93
CA GLY A 50 -8.17 -12.03 12.68
C GLY A 50 -7.26 -12.75 13.66
N THR A 51 -6.94 -13.99 13.33
CA THR A 51 -6.01 -14.83 14.10
C THR A 51 -4.86 -15.26 13.18
N VAL A 52 -3.63 -15.04 13.62
CA VAL A 52 -2.43 -15.49 12.91
C VAL A 52 -2.42 -17.01 12.87
N ARG A 53 -2.43 -17.58 11.67
CA ARG A 53 -2.43 -19.05 11.47
C ARG A 53 -1.10 -19.60 11.02
N VAL A 54 -0.31 -18.78 10.32
CA VAL A 54 1.02 -19.17 9.88
C VAL A 54 1.98 -18.01 10.13
N VAL A 55 3.11 -18.33 10.70
CA VAL A 55 4.33 -17.53 10.72
C VAL A 55 5.41 -18.39 10.13
N TYR A 56 6.01 -17.96 9.04
CA TYR A 56 7.09 -18.70 8.40
C TYR A 56 8.36 -17.84 8.35
N HIS A 57 9.43 -18.37 8.92
CA HIS A 57 10.76 -17.76 8.88
C HIS A 57 11.57 -18.40 7.75
N TRP A 58 11.98 -17.58 6.82
CA TRP A 58 12.74 -18.00 5.66
C TRP A 58 14.13 -18.55 6.06
N ASN A 59 14.51 -19.66 5.46
CA ASN A 59 15.77 -20.36 5.75
C ASN A 59 16.97 -19.86 4.90
N GLY A 60 16.81 -18.75 4.13
CA GLY A 60 17.84 -18.20 3.26
C GLY A 60 17.96 -18.86 1.89
N ARG A 61 17.14 -19.88 1.58
CA ARG A 61 17.19 -20.59 0.29
C ARG A 61 15.94 -20.29 -0.53
N VAL A 62 16.11 -20.02 -1.82
CA VAL A 62 15.00 -19.84 -2.76
C VAL A 62 14.74 -21.17 -3.44
N THR A 63 13.52 -21.67 -3.29
CA THR A 63 13.02 -22.84 -4.02
C THR A 63 11.79 -22.42 -4.79
N GLN A 64 11.76 -22.65 -6.10
CA GLN A 64 10.61 -22.24 -6.91
C GLN A 64 9.36 -23.06 -6.53
N GLY A 65 8.24 -22.35 -6.39
CA GLY A 65 6.93 -22.95 -6.26
C GLY A 65 6.53 -23.41 -4.85
N ASP A 66 7.37 -23.21 -3.85
CA ASP A 66 7.07 -23.56 -2.46
C ASP A 66 6.96 -22.34 -1.53
N THR A 67 6.78 -22.62 -0.23
CA THR A 67 6.69 -21.59 0.82
C THR A 67 7.95 -20.73 0.89
N ASN A 68 9.12 -21.24 0.53
CA ASN A 68 10.38 -20.51 0.52
C ASN A 68 10.39 -19.35 -0.48
N SER A 69 9.60 -19.45 -1.57
CA SER A 69 9.46 -18.35 -2.53
C SER A 69 8.87 -17.10 -1.91
N TYR A 70 8.01 -17.22 -0.89
CA TYR A 70 7.44 -16.09 -0.13
C TYR A 70 8.42 -15.42 0.83
N GLY A 71 9.55 -16.06 1.13
CA GLY A 71 10.44 -15.58 2.17
C GLY A 71 9.77 -15.63 3.55
N ASN A 72 10.10 -14.67 4.42
CA ASN A 72 9.37 -14.51 5.67
C ASN A 72 7.93 -14.12 5.37
N MET A 73 6.97 -14.84 5.94
CA MET A 73 5.55 -14.56 5.71
C MET A 73 4.68 -14.73 6.94
N VAL A 74 3.57 -14.01 6.93
CA VAL A 74 2.47 -14.15 7.89
C VAL A 74 1.19 -14.46 7.11
N LYS A 75 0.37 -15.39 7.64
CA LYS A 75 -0.99 -15.62 7.16
C LYS A 75 -1.97 -15.45 8.31
N ILE A 76 -3.02 -14.65 8.05
CA ILE A 76 -4.07 -14.33 9.01
C ILE A 76 -5.38 -14.90 8.51
N GLU A 77 -6.10 -15.59 9.38
CA GLU A 77 -7.46 -16.03 9.15
C GLU A 77 -8.42 -15.05 9.79
N HIS A 78 -9.38 -14.61 9.03
CA HIS A 78 -10.42 -13.66 9.41
C HIS A 78 -11.73 -14.37 9.72
N THR A 79 -12.74 -13.63 10.20
CA THR A 79 -14.09 -14.13 10.34
C THR A 79 -14.58 -14.70 9.00
N ALA A 80 -15.21 -15.87 9.03
CA ALA A 80 -15.73 -16.50 7.81
C ALA A 80 -16.70 -15.58 7.07
N TYR A 81 -16.56 -15.54 5.75
CA TYR A 81 -17.38 -14.73 4.87
C TYR A 81 -18.18 -15.60 3.92
N LYS A 82 -19.51 -15.39 3.87
CA LYS A 82 -20.44 -16.19 3.03
C LYS A 82 -20.17 -17.70 3.14
N GLY A 83 -20.01 -18.19 4.38
CA GLY A 83 -19.74 -19.60 4.68
C GLY A 83 -18.37 -20.11 4.25
N GLY A 84 -17.45 -19.25 3.85
CA GLY A 84 -16.12 -19.61 3.43
C GLY A 84 -15.03 -19.04 4.33
N LYS A 85 -13.94 -19.79 4.45
CA LYS A 85 -12.71 -19.33 5.10
C LYS A 85 -12.12 -18.17 4.33
N LEU A 86 -11.79 -17.09 5.04
CA LEU A 86 -11.21 -15.87 4.49
C LEU A 86 -9.84 -15.65 5.13
N GLU A 87 -8.81 -15.47 4.31
CA GLU A 87 -7.43 -15.33 4.75
C GLU A 87 -6.72 -14.22 3.98
N THR A 88 -5.75 -13.58 4.64
CA THR A 88 -4.75 -12.71 4.00
C THR A 88 -3.35 -13.27 4.21
N LEU A 89 -2.45 -13.04 3.24
CA LEU A 89 -1.05 -13.44 3.29
C LEU A 89 -0.16 -12.24 2.97
N TYR A 90 0.88 -12.09 3.77
CA TYR A 90 1.87 -11.01 3.73
C TYR A 90 3.24 -11.64 3.59
N ALA A 91 3.95 -11.38 2.49
CA ALA A 91 5.21 -12.03 2.17
C ALA A 91 6.37 -11.07 1.93
N HIS A 92 7.55 -11.62 1.74
CA HIS A 92 8.84 -10.92 1.57
C HIS A 92 9.21 -10.03 2.76
N LEU A 93 8.72 -10.38 3.98
CA LEU A 93 8.97 -9.60 5.18
C LEU A 93 10.45 -9.65 5.59
N ASN A 94 10.95 -8.53 6.11
CA ASN A 94 12.26 -8.47 6.76
C ASN A 94 12.20 -9.07 8.17
N SER A 95 11.14 -8.72 8.91
CA SER A 95 10.91 -9.24 10.27
C SER A 95 9.42 -9.39 10.55
N ILE A 96 9.10 -10.29 11.48
CA ILE A 96 7.74 -10.61 11.91
C ILE A 96 7.62 -10.28 13.38
N THR A 97 6.55 -9.59 13.80
CA THR A 97 6.31 -9.14 15.18
C THR A 97 5.21 -9.92 15.89
N VAL A 98 4.54 -10.83 15.17
CA VAL A 98 3.43 -11.63 15.68
C VAL A 98 3.77 -13.11 15.71
N LYS A 99 3.00 -13.90 16.48
CA LYS A 99 3.16 -15.34 16.61
C LYS A 99 1.87 -16.10 16.24
N VAL A 100 2.01 -17.37 15.88
CA VAL A 100 0.86 -18.25 15.61
C VAL A 100 -0.09 -18.27 16.80
N GLY A 101 -1.38 -18.18 16.51
CA GLY A 101 -2.46 -18.09 17.51
C GLY A 101 -2.75 -16.69 18.03
N GLN A 102 -1.89 -15.69 17.77
CA GLN A 102 -2.15 -14.31 18.17
C GLN A 102 -3.38 -13.76 17.46
N LYS A 103 -4.28 -13.11 18.21
CA LYS A 103 -5.36 -12.30 17.66
C LYS A 103 -4.80 -10.92 17.34
N VAL A 104 -5.09 -10.42 16.16
CA VAL A 104 -4.68 -9.09 15.68
C VAL A 104 -5.90 -8.27 15.28
N LYS A 105 -5.75 -6.97 15.37
CA LYS A 105 -6.74 -5.99 14.94
C LYS A 105 -6.34 -5.35 13.61
N THR A 106 -7.34 -4.93 12.86
CA THR A 106 -7.12 -4.13 11.65
C THR A 106 -6.22 -2.94 11.94
N GLY A 107 -5.16 -2.77 11.14
CA GLY A 107 -4.17 -1.70 11.34
C GLY A 107 -3.09 -2.01 12.39
N GLU A 108 -3.12 -3.16 13.05
CA GLU A 108 -2.04 -3.60 13.95
C GLU A 108 -0.79 -3.98 13.14
N VAL A 109 0.40 -3.57 13.61
CA VAL A 109 1.67 -3.95 12.97
C VAL A 109 1.95 -5.43 13.18
N ILE A 110 2.09 -6.18 12.09
CA ILE A 110 2.35 -7.63 12.09
C ILE A 110 3.79 -7.98 11.68
N GLY A 111 4.53 -7.00 11.19
CA GLY A 111 5.90 -7.16 10.73
C GLY A 111 6.36 -5.95 9.94
N TYR A 112 7.49 -6.10 9.31
CA TYR A 112 8.10 -5.05 8.48
C TYR A 112 8.46 -5.63 7.12
N SER A 113 8.20 -4.87 6.05
CA SER A 113 8.51 -5.27 4.68
C SER A 113 10.00 -5.48 4.46
N GLY A 114 10.35 -6.30 3.47
CA GLY A 114 11.72 -6.66 3.19
C GLY A 114 11.96 -7.09 1.75
N GLN A 115 12.93 -7.99 1.60
CA GLN A 115 13.35 -8.57 0.32
C GLN A 115 13.76 -10.03 0.51
N THR A 116 13.02 -10.78 1.32
CA THR A 116 13.29 -12.19 1.58
C THR A 116 12.56 -13.09 0.58
N GLY A 117 13.07 -14.30 0.37
CA GLY A 117 12.50 -15.24 -0.60
C GLY A 117 12.85 -14.90 -2.06
N ASN A 118 11.98 -15.27 -3.00
CA ASN A 118 12.13 -14.96 -4.42
C ASN A 118 11.63 -13.54 -4.73
N CYS A 119 12.46 -12.54 -4.44
CA CYS A 119 12.10 -11.14 -4.46
C CYS A 119 13.18 -10.31 -5.17
N PHE A 120 12.87 -9.71 -6.32
CA PHE A 120 13.81 -8.92 -7.12
C PHE A 120 14.04 -7.48 -6.61
N GLY A 121 13.31 -7.05 -5.60
CA GLY A 121 13.43 -5.73 -4.99
C GLY A 121 12.49 -5.61 -3.80
N ALA A 122 12.79 -4.72 -2.86
CA ALA A 122 12.00 -4.55 -1.66
C ALA A 122 10.54 -4.17 -1.98
N HIS A 123 9.59 -4.96 -1.53
CA HIS A 123 8.14 -4.75 -1.66
C HIS A 123 7.38 -5.60 -0.65
N LEU A 124 6.09 -5.37 -0.51
CA LEU A 124 5.15 -6.26 0.15
C LEU A 124 4.35 -7.01 -0.91
N HIS A 125 4.43 -8.33 -0.91
CA HIS A 125 3.52 -9.21 -1.64
C HIS A 125 2.30 -9.50 -0.78
N PHE A 126 1.09 -9.19 -1.28
CA PHE A 126 -0.15 -9.29 -0.53
C PHE A 126 -1.19 -10.12 -1.29
N GLU A 127 -1.73 -11.15 -0.61
CA GLU A 127 -2.79 -12.00 -1.15
C GLU A 127 -4.06 -11.94 -0.29
N VAL A 128 -5.20 -12.08 -0.95
CA VAL A 128 -6.48 -12.43 -0.33
C VAL A 128 -6.87 -13.83 -0.80
N ARG A 129 -7.34 -14.66 0.13
CA ARG A 129 -7.80 -16.01 -0.18
C ARG A 129 -9.19 -16.25 0.42
N TRP A 130 -10.11 -16.64 -0.43
CA TRP A 130 -11.46 -17.04 -0.02
C TRP A 130 -11.75 -18.47 -0.45
N LYS A 131 -12.23 -19.30 0.50
CA LYS A 131 -12.44 -20.75 0.28
C LYS A 131 -11.21 -21.46 -0.28
N GLY A 132 -10.01 -21.03 0.14
CA GLY A 132 -8.73 -21.57 -0.32
C GLY A 132 -8.26 -21.09 -1.70
N VAL A 133 -9.08 -20.33 -2.43
CA VAL A 133 -8.74 -19.75 -3.74
C VAL A 133 -8.19 -18.34 -3.55
N ARG A 134 -7.14 -17.99 -4.31
CA ARG A 134 -6.64 -16.62 -4.35
C ARG A 134 -7.60 -15.74 -5.13
N GLU A 135 -7.94 -14.61 -4.55
CA GLU A 135 -8.81 -13.59 -5.11
C GLU A 135 -8.01 -12.31 -5.40
N ASN A 136 -8.48 -11.50 -6.34
CA ASN A 136 -7.84 -10.22 -6.63
C ASN A 136 -7.97 -9.27 -5.41
N PRO A 137 -6.86 -8.94 -4.72
CA PRO A 137 -6.93 -8.14 -3.51
C PRO A 137 -7.60 -6.77 -3.70
N LEU A 138 -7.54 -6.18 -4.90
CA LEU A 138 -8.16 -4.90 -5.19
C LEU A 138 -9.69 -4.90 -5.11
N CYS A 139 -10.31 -6.08 -5.16
CA CYS A 139 -11.75 -6.23 -4.95
C CYS A 139 -12.14 -6.21 -3.47
N TRP A 140 -11.17 -6.31 -2.57
CA TRP A 140 -11.36 -6.44 -1.12
C TRP A 140 -10.84 -5.24 -0.34
N LEU A 141 -9.97 -4.43 -0.91
CA LEU A 141 -9.32 -3.29 -0.25
C LEU A 141 -10.19 -2.04 -0.29
N ASP A 142 -10.16 -1.28 0.82
CA ASP A 142 -10.88 -0.03 0.99
C ASP A 142 -9.96 1.18 0.78
N ASP A 143 -10.30 2.05 -0.13
CA ASP A 143 -9.53 3.27 -0.42
C ASP A 143 -9.64 4.33 0.70
N ASP A 144 -10.68 4.24 1.54
CA ASP A 144 -10.88 5.17 2.65
C ASP A 144 -10.12 4.77 3.92
N PHE A 145 -9.53 3.55 3.96
CA PHE A 145 -8.81 3.07 5.13
C PHE A 145 -7.46 3.76 5.29
N LYS A 146 -7.24 4.35 6.46
CA LYS A 146 -5.93 4.83 6.90
C LYS A 146 -5.56 4.09 8.17
N PRO A 147 -4.44 3.34 8.22
CA PRO A 147 -3.97 2.74 9.45
C PRO A 147 -3.83 3.83 10.52
N ALA A 148 -4.24 3.53 11.75
CA ALA A 148 -4.02 4.44 12.86
C ALA A 148 -2.53 4.76 12.94
N SER A 149 -2.19 6.03 12.94
CA SER A 149 -0.82 6.53 12.95
C SER A 149 -0.19 6.35 14.35
N ARG A 150 0.16 5.11 14.68
CA ARG A 150 1.13 4.86 15.74
C ARG A 150 2.50 4.71 15.08
N GLY A 151 3.28 5.77 15.08
CA GLY A 151 4.66 5.76 14.58
C GLY A 151 4.77 5.76 13.06
N VAL A 152 4.21 6.75 12.39
CA VAL A 152 4.55 7.04 11.00
C VAL A 152 5.98 7.54 10.98
N ILE A 153 6.92 6.67 10.63
CA ILE A 153 8.25 7.11 10.22
C ILE A 153 8.06 7.78 8.86
N LEU A 154 7.99 9.09 8.85
CA LEU A 154 8.10 9.88 7.63
C LEU A 154 9.52 9.71 7.12
N TRP A 155 9.68 9.02 6.01
CA TRP A 155 10.95 8.85 5.33
C TRP A 155 11.50 10.20 4.85
N ALA A 156 12.36 10.79 5.65
CA ALA A 156 13.31 11.77 5.18
C ALA A 156 14.57 11.00 4.77
N ASN A 157 14.82 10.89 3.48
CA ASN A 157 16.04 10.42 2.82
C ASN A 157 16.34 8.91 2.83
N ALA A 158 16.35 8.34 1.62
CA ALA A 158 16.65 6.95 1.29
C ALA A 158 18.11 6.50 1.57
N ASN A 159 18.94 7.29 2.26
CA ASN A 159 20.36 7.03 2.46
C ASN A 159 20.78 6.96 3.94
N GLN A 160 19.87 6.89 4.90
CA GLN A 160 20.25 6.71 6.30
C GLN A 160 19.69 5.41 6.86
N HIS A 161 20.57 4.42 6.97
CA HIS A 161 20.41 3.21 7.74
C HIS A 161 20.59 3.55 9.23
N SER A 162 19.53 3.99 9.89
CA SER A 162 19.46 3.92 11.35
C SER A 162 18.00 3.99 11.78
N VAL A 163 17.50 2.85 12.24
CA VAL A 163 16.24 2.78 12.97
C VAL A 163 16.53 3.30 14.38
N GLN A 164 16.22 4.56 14.65
CA GLN A 164 16.06 5.02 16.01
C GLN A 164 14.62 4.80 16.42
N VAL A 165 14.41 3.86 17.32
CA VAL A 165 13.15 3.69 18.03
C VAL A 165 13.18 4.68 19.19
N ASP A 166 12.61 5.87 18.96
CA ASP A 166 12.37 6.80 20.06
C ASP A 166 11.22 6.26 20.91
N LYS A 167 11.57 5.79 22.11
CA LYS A 167 10.64 5.62 23.21
C LYS A 167 10.24 7.03 23.67
N GLN A 168 9.09 7.52 23.24
CA GLN A 168 8.46 8.65 23.91
C GLN A 168 7.35 8.16 24.83
N GLU A 169 7.50 8.59 26.08
CA GLU A 169 6.55 8.44 27.17
C GLU A 169 5.14 8.91 26.81
N ALA A 170 4.17 8.24 27.43
CA ALA A 170 2.77 8.57 27.38
C ALA A 170 2.54 10.04 27.81
N ALA A 171 2.26 10.90 26.85
CA ALA A 171 1.72 12.22 27.11
C ALA A 171 0.23 12.24 26.74
N GLU A 172 -0.56 12.87 27.61
CA GLU A 172 -2.01 12.99 27.60
C GLU A 172 -2.63 13.28 26.23
N GLU A 173 -3.79 12.66 25.99
CA GLU A 173 -4.62 12.88 24.80
C GLU A 173 -4.99 14.35 24.61
N PRO A 174 -4.65 14.98 23.48
CA PRO A 174 -5.33 16.21 23.09
C PRO A 174 -6.70 15.85 22.53
N LYS A 175 -7.75 16.45 23.07
CA LYS A 175 -9.11 16.43 22.55
C LYS A 175 -9.09 16.74 21.06
N VAL A 176 -9.42 15.75 20.24
CA VAL A 176 -9.51 15.90 18.79
C VAL A 176 -10.85 16.57 18.49
N GLU A 177 -10.81 17.83 18.09
CA GLU A 177 -11.91 18.43 17.33
C GLU A 177 -12.09 17.67 16.01
N PRO A 178 -13.32 17.49 15.51
CA PRO A 178 -13.57 16.71 14.32
C PRO A 178 -12.87 17.35 13.11
N ALA A 179 -11.92 16.62 12.51
CA ALA A 179 -11.22 17.06 11.33
C ALA A 179 -12.24 17.35 10.21
N VAL A 180 -12.36 18.61 9.86
CA VAL A 180 -13.09 19.11 8.71
C VAL A 180 -12.60 18.34 7.48
N LYS A 181 -13.51 17.62 6.82
CA LYS A 181 -13.28 17.05 5.47
C LYS A 181 -12.77 18.17 4.58
N LYS A 182 -11.48 18.19 4.25
CA LYS A 182 -10.96 19.06 3.20
C LYS A 182 -11.59 18.61 1.90
N THR A 183 -12.65 19.27 1.53
CA THR A 183 -13.21 19.18 0.18
C THR A 183 -12.10 19.64 -0.76
N VAL A 184 -11.61 18.74 -1.62
CA VAL A 184 -10.66 19.11 -2.67
C VAL A 184 -11.42 20.00 -3.64
N THR A 185 -11.28 21.31 -3.47
CA THR A 185 -11.96 22.34 -4.29
C THR A 185 -11.19 22.67 -5.56
N LYS A 186 -9.96 22.11 -5.72
CA LYS A 186 -9.06 22.44 -6.84
C LYS A 186 -8.67 21.15 -7.58
N ALA A 187 -8.86 21.16 -8.89
CA ALA A 187 -8.49 20.03 -9.74
C ALA A 187 -7.81 20.50 -11.03
N ILE A 188 -6.90 19.66 -11.54
CA ILE A 188 -6.30 19.80 -12.86
C ILE A 188 -6.83 18.73 -13.79
N THR A 189 -7.10 19.12 -15.03
CA THR A 189 -7.37 18.19 -16.14
C THR A 189 -6.10 18.09 -16.98
N LEU A 190 -5.64 16.88 -17.25
CA LEU A 190 -4.40 16.68 -18.00
C LEU A 190 -4.63 16.73 -19.51
N ASN A 191 -3.67 17.30 -20.24
CA ASN A 191 -3.54 17.17 -21.67
C ASN A 191 -3.37 15.70 -22.08
N ASN A 192 -3.72 15.36 -23.31
CA ASN A 192 -3.43 14.04 -23.86
C ASN A 192 -1.91 13.79 -23.89
N GLY A 193 -1.52 12.60 -23.50
CA GLY A 193 -0.12 12.21 -23.47
C GLY A 193 0.27 11.40 -22.22
N LYS A 194 1.57 11.18 -22.09
CA LYS A 194 2.19 10.55 -20.91
C LYS A 194 2.94 11.61 -20.14
N TRP A 195 2.62 11.77 -18.86
CA TRP A 195 3.15 12.83 -18.02
C TRP A 195 3.87 12.27 -16.82
N ASN A 196 5.13 12.66 -16.64
CA ASN A 196 5.92 12.25 -15.49
C ASN A 196 5.40 12.90 -14.22
N VAL A 197 5.20 12.09 -13.20
CA VAL A 197 5.01 12.52 -11.81
C VAL A 197 6.37 12.53 -11.14
N ARG A 198 6.73 13.63 -10.47
CA ARG A 198 8.05 13.80 -9.86
C ARG A 198 7.96 13.93 -8.35
N LYS A 199 9.07 13.64 -7.69
CA LYS A 199 9.20 13.71 -6.24
C LYS A 199 9.16 15.16 -5.71
N GLY A 200 9.46 16.14 -6.55
CA GLY A 200 9.49 17.57 -6.20
C GLY A 200 9.17 18.45 -7.41
N ALA A 201 9.02 19.76 -7.15
CA ALA A 201 8.62 20.79 -8.11
C ALA A 201 9.79 21.21 -9.00
N GLY A 202 10.10 20.40 -10.02
CA GLY A 202 11.16 20.70 -10.99
C GLY A 202 11.65 19.50 -11.77
N MET A 203 12.32 19.75 -12.90
CA MET A 203 12.86 18.71 -13.78
C MET A 203 14.05 17.97 -13.16
N GLN A 204 14.74 18.58 -12.21
CA GLN A 204 15.86 18.00 -11.46
C GLN A 204 15.42 16.90 -10.49
N TYR A 205 14.13 16.84 -10.14
CA TYR A 205 13.64 15.79 -9.26
C TYR A 205 13.35 14.51 -10.03
N GLN A 206 13.62 13.37 -9.39
CA GLN A 206 13.37 12.04 -9.93
C GLN A 206 11.90 11.85 -10.33
N SER A 207 11.66 11.25 -11.49
CA SER A 207 10.34 10.75 -11.87
C SER A 207 10.00 9.54 -11.00
N ILE A 208 8.82 9.58 -10.36
CA ILE A 208 8.31 8.52 -9.48
C ILE A 208 7.13 7.77 -10.10
N GLY A 209 6.68 8.20 -11.26
CA GLY A 209 5.59 7.58 -11.99
C GLY A 209 5.25 8.32 -13.29
N VAL A 210 4.36 7.72 -14.05
CA VAL A 210 3.81 8.29 -15.30
C VAL A 210 2.30 8.18 -15.27
N ILE A 211 1.60 9.27 -15.60
CA ILE A 211 0.15 9.29 -15.80
C ILE A 211 -0.13 9.46 -17.29
N SER A 212 -0.96 8.59 -17.85
CA SER A 212 -1.43 8.69 -19.23
C SER A 212 -2.81 9.33 -19.28
N SER A 213 -3.00 10.33 -20.13
CA SER A 213 -4.29 10.96 -20.40
C SER A 213 -4.55 10.94 -21.93
N PRO A 214 -5.71 10.51 -22.42
CA PRO A 214 -6.83 10.00 -21.66
C PRO A 214 -6.50 8.68 -20.95
N ASN A 215 -7.28 8.36 -19.93
CA ASN A 215 -7.15 7.08 -19.23
C ASN A 215 -7.40 5.94 -20.22
N ALA A 216 -6.45 5.01 -20.31
CA ALA A 216 -6.46 3.92 -21.30
C ALA A 216 -7.70 3.00 -21.21
N LYS A 217 -8.34 2.91 -20.03
CA LYS A 217 -9.52 2.07 -19.82
C LYS A 217 -10.84 2.77 -20.13
N THR A 218 -10.92 4.07 -19.87
CA THR A 218 -12.18 4.82 -19.94
C THR A 218 -12.26 5.77 -21.13
N GLY A 219 -11.15 6.05 -21.81
CA GLY A 219 -11.05 7.05 -22.87
C GLY A 219 -11.30 8.49 -22.40
N LYS A 220 -11.52 8.71 -21.10
CA LYS A 220 -11.84 10.03 -20.55
C LYS A 220 -10.56 10.78 -20.14
N PRO A 221 -10.56 12.13 -20.21
CA PRO A 221 -9.48 12.95 -19.67
C PRO A 221 -9.24 12.62 -18.18
N VAL A 222 -7.97 12.65 -17.77
CA VAL A 222 -7.62 12.41 -16.36
C VAL A 222 -7.73 13.73 -15.62
N CYS A 223 -8.56 13.75 -14.56
CA CYS A 223 -8.68 14.85 -13.62
C CYS A 223 -8.07 14.45 -12.28
N ILE A 224 -7.25 15.33 -11.70
CA ILE A 224 -6.51 15.06 -10.45
C ILE A 224 -6.66 16.26 -9.52
N GLY A 225 -7.04 16.02 -8.28
CA GLY A 225 -7.03 17.03 -7.23
C GLY A 225 -5.60 17.49 -6.90
N TYR A 226 -5.42 18.78 -6.63
CA TYR A 226 -4.14 19.31 -6.20
C TYR A 226 -4.26 20.18 -4.94
N GLU A 227 -3.19 20.24 -4.17
CA GLU A 227 -3.11 20.98 -2.91
C GLU A 227 -2.62 22.41 -3.14
N THR A 228 -1.57 22.55 -3.92
CA THR A 228 -0.88 23.83 -4.16
C THR A 228 -0.08 23.79 -5.47
N VAL A 229 0.35 24.97 -5.91
CA VAL A 229 1.25 25.13 -7.06
C VAL A 229 2.57 25.72 -6.56
N VAL A 230 3.68 25.07 -6.92
CA VAL A 230 5.04 25.50 -6.58
C VAL A 230 5.87 25.57 -7.85
N ASN A 231 6.40 26.73 -8.20
CA ASN A 231 7.28 26.95 -9.38
C ASN A 231 6.71 26.34 -10.68
N GLY A 232 5.40 26.50 -10.93
CA GLY A 232 4.74 25.94 -12.13
C GLY A 232 4.52 24.41 -12.06
N TRP A 233 4.54 23.81 -10.87
CA TRP A 233 4.25 22.41 -10.63
C TRP A 233 3.08 22.26 -9.68
N PHE A 234 2.11 21.45 -10.05
CA PHE A 234 0.96 21.12 -9.21
C PHE A 234 1.32 19.99 -8.25
N LYS A 235 1.22 20.25 -6.94
CA LYS A 235 1.38 19.23 -5.90
C LYS A 235 0.08 18.45 -5.78
N THR A 236 0.09 17.20 -6.16
CA THR A 236 -1.03 16.28 -6.10
C THR A 236 -0.75 15.16 -5.10
N VAL A 237 -1.74 14.32 -4.82
CA VAL A 237 -1.57 13.11 -4.00
C VAL A 237 -0.57 12.11 -4.61
N TYR A 238 -0.32 12.18 -5.90
CA TYR A 238 0.64 11.31 -6.61
C TYR A 238 2.07 11.86 -6.62
N GLY A 239 2.24 13.15 -6.32
CA GLY A 239 3.50 13.88 -6.44
C GLY A 239 3.32 15.15 -7.27
N TYR A 240 4.41 15.68 -7.84
CA TYR A 240 4.39 16.92 -8.59
C TYR A 240 4.21 16.68 -10.10
N ILE A 241 3.25 17.39 -10.69
CA ILE A 241 2.93 17.36 -12.14
C ILE A 241 3.20 18.75 -12.72
N SER A 242 3.96 18.80 -13.82
CA SER A 242 4.29 20.07 -14.49
C SER A 242 3.03 20.76 -15.03
N GLN A 243 2.99 22.09 -14.93
CA GLN A 243 1.95 22.91 -15.54
C GLN A 243 1.79 22.65 -17.05
N LYS A 244 2.86 22.25 -17.75
CA LYS A 244 2.81 21.87 -19.19
C LYS A 244 1.90 20.66 -19.44
N ALA A 245 1.68 19.82 -18.44
CA ALA A 245 0.78 18.67 -18.53
C ALA A 245 -0.69 19.04 -18.37
N VAL A 246 -1.01 20.25 -17.93
CA VAL A 246 -2.35 20.66 -17.51
C VAL A 246 -3.07 21.38 -18.63
N LYS A 247 -4.26 20.88 -18.98
CA LYS A 247 -5.17 21.47 -19.97
C LYS A 247 -6.01 22.60 -19.35
N SER A 248 -6.50 22.36 -18.14
CA SER A 248 -7.29 23.33 -17.37
C SER A 248 -7.17 23.05 -15.88
N HIS A 249 -7.36 24.06 -15.06
CA HIS A 249 -7.43 23.93 -13.60
C HIS A 249 -8.56 24.81 -13.05
N THR A 250 -9.16 24.38 -11.94
CA THR A 250 -10.21 25.09 -11.19
C THR A 250 -9.73 25.34 -9.78
#